data_4a87665979ff21ddb3c955479d83d0eb
#
_entry.id   4a87665979ff21ddb3c955479d83d0eb
#
_cell.length_a   1.000
_cell.length_b   1.000
_cell.length_c   1.000
_cell.angle_alpha   90.00
_cell.angle_beta   90.00
_cell.angle_gamma   90.00
#
_symmetry.space_group_name_H-M   'P 1'
#
loop_
_entity.id
_entity.type
_entity.pdbx_description
1 polymer ?
#
loop_
_entity_poly.entity_id
_entity_poly.type
_entity_poly.pdbx_seq_one_letter_code
_entity_poly.pdbx_strand_id
1 'polypeptide(L)'
;MLKTISKKFYRLKTSRNYLKFIKLFHIIFGEKFNKEIPVPNIYDYSIHRKDIINQIINLKNFKDYLEIGCDQDELFSEVLIKNKIGVDPNNGGTHRMTSDDFFLSNNEKFDLIFIDGLHTYGQALKDIKNSLATLRENGFILLHDCFPMSYFDQAVPRAQRKWNGDVWKAITEMRTLESVDTYVGAFDNGIGLVIKRKNKRILNKPSKPFNKIKYQEYYENYEEFLNLVSKEKFFKIINEHK
;
A
#
# COMPACT_ATOMS: atom_id res chain seq x y z
N MET A 1 -18.79 12.84 20.64
CA MET A 1 -18.05 14.11 20.44
C MET A 1 -16.73 13.91 19.68
N LEU A 2 -15.80 13.05 20.10
CA LEU A 2 -14.53 12.76 19.38
C LEU A 2 -14.72 12.28 17.93
N LYS A 3 -15.69 11.38 17.66
CA LYS A 3 -16.01 10.88 16.30
C LYS A 3 -16.45 11.99 15.33
N THR A 4 -17.19 12.99 15.83
CA THR A 4 -17.67 14.12 15.03
C THR A 4 -16.51 15.07 14.69
N ILE A 5 -15.53 15.22 15.59
CA ILE A 5 -14.34 16.03 15.40
C ILE A 5 -13.43 15.38 14.36
N SER A 6 -13.20 14.05 14.42
CA SER A 6 -12.39 13.31 13.45
C SER A 6 -12.95 13.42 12.02
N LYS A 7 -14.28 13.17 11.83
CA LYS A 7 -14.94 13.32 10.52
C LYS A 7 -14.87 14.76 9.97
N LYS A 8 -14.99 15.76 10.85
CA LYS A 8 -14.87 17.17 10.46
C LYS A 8 -13.45 17.52 10.04
N PHE A 9 -12.44 16.99 10.74
CA PHE A 9 -11.03 17.17 10.40
C PHE A 9 -10.66 16.47 9.08
N TYR A 10 -11.15 15.25 8.83
CA TYR A 10 -10.96 14.54 7.58
C TYR A 10 -11.58 15.31 6.39
N ARG A 11 -12.83 15.77 6.53
CA ARG A 11 -13.50 16.59 5.51
C ARG A 11 -12.79 17.91 5.24
N LEU A 12 -12.19 18.54 6.24
CA LEU A 12 -11.36 19.74 6.07
C LEU A 12 -10.11 19.41 5.26
N LYS A 13 -9.39 18.33 5.60
CA LYS A 13 -8.15 17.91 4.91
C LYS A 13 -8.37 17.45 3.46
N THR A 14 -9.59 17.11 3.08
CA THR A 14 -9.94 16.72 1.71
C THR A 14 -10.71 17.82 0.95
N SER A 15 -11.00 18.95 1.61
CA SER A 15 -11.69 20.07 0.96
C SER A 15 -10.86 20.65 -0.18
N ARG A 16 -11.53 21.10 -1.26
CA ARG A 16 -10.86 21.69 -2.45
C ARG A 16 -9.93 22.85 -2.09
N ASN A 17 -10.32 23.68 -1.13
CA ASN A 17 -9.51 24.85 -0.73
C ASN A 17 -8.28 24.42 0.07
N TYR A 18 -8.41 23.43 0.97
CA TYR A 18 -7.29 22.88 1.70
C TYR A 18 -6.27 22.22 0.74
N LEU A 19 -6.73 21.38 -0.20
CA LEU A 19 -5.85 20.76 -1.18
C LEU A 19 -5.11 21.78 -2.05
N LYS A 20 -5.79 22.86 -2.48
CA LYS A 20 -5.14 23.97 -3.20
C LYS A 20 -4.06 24.66 -2.37
N PHE A 21 -4.32 24.91 -1.09
CA PHE A 21 -3.36 25.50 -0.17
C PHE A 21 -2.13 24.60 0.01
N ILE A 22 -2.34 23.31 0.26
CA ILE A 22 -1.23 22.35 0.39
C ILE A 22 -0.47 22.20 -0.92
N LYS A 23 -1.15 22.20 -2.07
CA LYS A 23 -0.48 22.16 -3.38
C LYS A 23 0.43 23.37 -3.58
N LEU A 24 -0.06 24.58 -3.24
CA LEU A 24 0.75 25.78 -3.28
C LEU A 24 1.95 25.69 -2.33
N PHE A 25 1.76 25.18 -1.12
CA PHE A 25 2.84 24.94 -0.17
C PHE A 25 3.93 24.04 -0.78
N HIS A 26 3.55 22.93 -1.43
CA HIS A 26 4.49 22.05 -2.10
C HIS A 26 5.20 22.73 -3.29
N ILE A 27 4.51 23.58 -4.04
CA ILE A 27 5.11 24.35 -5.15
C ILE A 27 6.20 25.30 -4.61
N ILE A 28 5.97 25.92 -3.46
CA ILE A 28 6.90 26.91 -2.88
C ILE A 28 8.05 26.20 -2.15
N PHE A 29 7.75 25.26 -1.26
CA PHE A 29 8.68 24.66 -0.31
C PHE A 29 9.05 23.21 -0.60
N GLY A 30 8.32 22.54 -1.50
CA GLY A 30 8.56 21.15 -1.86
C GLY A 30 9.70 20.97 -2.86
N GLU A 31 9.82 19.76 -3.36
CA GLU A 31 10.77 19.45 -4.41
C GLU A 31 10.44 20.19 -5.71
N LYS A 32 11.47 20.66 -6.41
CA LYS A 32 11.30 21.38 -7.70
C LYS A 32 11.18 20.44 -8.89
N PHE A 33 11.47 19.15 -8.69
CA PHE A 33 11.32 18.12 -9.70
C PHE A 33 9.85 17.67 -9.80
N ASN A 34 9.23 17.84 -10.96
CA ASN A 34 7.81 17.59 -11.19
C ASN A 34 7.50 16.80 -12.47
N LYS A 35 8.51 16.11 -13.04
CA LYS A 35 8.25 15.20 -14.17
C LYS A 35 7.33 14.07 -13.76
N GLU A 36 6.44 13.68 -14.67
CA GLU A 36 5.56 12.52 -14.48
C GLU A 36 6.21 11.28 -15.07
N ILE A 37 6.01 10.14 -14.42
CA ILE A 37 6.43 8.84 -14.95
C ILE A 37 5.50 8.51 -16.12
N PRO A 38 6.04 8.24 -17.32
CA PRO A 38 5.22 7.74 -18.43
C PRO A 38 4.55 6.43 -18.03
N VAL A 39 3.31 6.22 -18.44
CA VAL A 39 2.60 4.97 -18.16
C VAL A 39 3.40 3.82 -18.79
N PRO A 40 3.90 2.85 -18.00
CA PRO A 40 4.64 1.73 -18.56
C PRO A 40 3.76 0.87 -19.47
N ASN A 41 4.34 0.32 -20.53
CA ASN A 41 3.62 -0.59 -21.45
C ASN A 41 3.03 -1.83 -20.77
N ILE A 42 3.59 -2.20 -19.61
CA ILE A 42 3.09 -3.32 -18.77
C ILE A 42 1.93 -2.94 -17.87
N TYR A 43 1.48 -1.66 -17.87
CA TYR A 43 0.40 -1.20 -17.00
C TYR A 43 -0.95 -1.69 -17.49
N ASP A 44 -1.68 -2.39 -16.64
CA ASP A 44 -3.02 -2.92 -16.94
C ASP A 44 -4.11 -2.13 -16.21
N TYR A 45 -4.92 -1.40 -16.98
CA TYR A 45 -6.07 -0.64 -16.46
C TYR A 45 -7.33 -1.49 -16.22
N SER A 46 -7.35 -2.73 -16.70
CA SER A 46 -8.56 -3.57 -16.70
C SER A 46 -8.81 -4.33 -15.39
N ILE A 47 -7.80 -4.43 -14.53
CA ILE A 47 -7.87 -5.20 -13.28
C ILE A 47 -7.82 -4.28 -12.07
N HIS A 48 -8.70 -4.54 -11.10
CA HIS A 48 -8.78 -3.81 -9.85
C HIS A 48 -8.46 -4.70 -8.65
N ARG A 49 -8.10 -4.07 -7.52
CA ARG A 49 -7.71 -4.76 -6.28
C ARG A 49 -8.68 -5.85 -5.83
N LYS A 50 -10.01 -5.65 -6.02
CA LYS A 50 -11.00 -6.68 -5.69
C LYS A 50 -10.83 -7.96 -6.49
N ASP A 51 -10.55 -7.82 -7.79
CA ASP A 51 -10.37 -8.96 -8.69
C ASP A 51 -9.10 -9.72 -8.34
N ILE A 52 -8.02 -8.98 -8.02
CA ILE A 52 -6.74 -9.53 -7.59
C ILE A 52 -6.89 -10.32 -6.30
N ILE A 53 -7.51 -9.73 -5.28
CA ILE A 53 -7.71 -10.34 -3.96
C ILE A 53 -8.55 -11.62 -4.11
N ASN A 54 -9.70 -11.55 -4.79
CA ASN A 54 -10.58 -12.71 -4.97
C ASN A 54 -9.92 -13.80 -5.81
N GLN A 55 -9.14 -13.45 -6.84
CA GLN A 55 -8.38 -14.40 -7.63
C GLN A 55 -7.31 -15.12 -6.80
N ILE A 56 -6.58 -14.39 -5.92
CA ILE A 56 -5.58 -14.99 -5.02
C ILE A 56 -6.24 -15.91 -4.01
N ILE A 57 -7.34 -15.49 -3.38
CA ILE A 57 -8.10 -16.29 -2.42
C ILE A 57 -8.51 -17.62 -3.06
N ASN A 58 -9.08 -17.57 -4.26
CA ASN A 58 -9.52 -18.74 -5.01
C ASN A 58 -8.34 -19.66 -5.38
N LEU A 59 -7.28 -19.07 -5.94
CA LEU A 59 -6.10 -19.78 -6.44
C LEU A 59 -5.37 -20.55 -5.34
N LYS A 60 -5.29 -19.95 -4.14
CA LYS A 60 -4.60 -20.50 -2.97
C LYS A 60 -5.53 -21.19 -1.97
N ASN A 61 -6.84 -21.19 -2.23
CA ASN A 61 -7.85 -21.72 -1.31
C ASN A 61 -7.73 -21.11 0.10
N PHE A 62 -7.43 -19.81 0.19
CA PHE A 62 -7.28 -19.09 1.44
C PHE A 62 -8.58 -19.01 2.24
N LYS A 63 -8.47 -18.93 3.57
CA LYS A 63 -9.62 -19.00 4.48
C LYS A 63 -9.77 -17.75 5.34
N ASP A 64 -8.66 -17.09 5.67
CA ASP A 64 -8.63 -15.99 6.63
C ASP A 64 -7.98 -14.74 6.01
N TYR A 65 -8.74 -13.64 5.99
CA TYR A 65 -8.38 -12.37 5.38
C TYR A 65 -8.41 -11.23 6.39
N LEU A 66 -7.42 -10.35 6.31
CA LEU A 66 -7.37 -9.10 7.06
C LEU A 66 -7.28 -7.92 6.10
N GLU A 67 -8.11 -6.89 6.34
CA GLU A 67 -8.03 -5.60 5.65
C GLU A 67 -7.73 -4.47 6.64
N ILE A 68 -6.68 -3.71 6.38
CA ILE A 68 -6.33 -2.50 7.12
C ILE A 68 -6.70 -1.29 6.27
N GLY A 69 -7.67 -0.50 6.73
CA GLY A 69 -8.19 0.66 6.00
C GLY A 69 -9.41 0.30 5.13
N CYS A 70 -10.56 0.07 5.77
CA CYS A 70 -11.79 -0.34 5.09
C CYS A 70 -12.63 0.83 4.57
N ASP A 71 -12.44 2.04 5.11
CA ASP A 71 -13.21 3.26 4.80
C ASP A 71 -14.73 2.99 4.72
N GLN A 72 -15.35 3.00 3.56
CA GLN A 72 -16.79 2.77 3.35
C GLN A 72 -17.16 1.30 3.09
N ASP A 73 -16.25 0.36 3.31
CA ASP A 73 -16.39 -1.08 3.01
C ASP A 73 -16.57 -1.42 1.52
N GLU A 74 -16.21 -0.51 0.61
CA GLU A 74 -16.36 -0.76 -0.82
C GLU A 74 -15.60 -2.00 -1.26
N LEU A 75 -14.34 -2.16 -0.81
CA LEU A 75 -13.57 -3.36 -1.08
C LEU A 75 -13.96 -4.50 -0.13
N PHE A 76 -14.01 -4.22 1.17
CA PHE A 76 -14.24 -5.23 2.21
C PHE A 76 -15.51 -6.05 1.97
N SER A 77 -16.61 -5.41 1.51
CA SER A 77 -17.85 -6.09 1.19
C SER A 77 -17.73 -7.04 -0.01
N GLU A 78 -16.88 -6.71 -0.99
CA GLU A 78 -16.70 -7.47 -2.24
C GLU A 78 -15.67 -8.60 -2.16
N VAL A 79 -14.93 -8.72 -1.05
CA VAL A 79 -14.00 -9.84 -0.83
C VAL A 79 -14.77 -11.11 -0.51
N LEU A 80 -14.66 -12.13 -1.39
CA LEU A 80 -15.41 -13.38 -1.35
C LEU A 80 -14.71 -14.44 -0.47
N ILE A 81 -14.70 -14.19 0.83
CA ILE A 81 -14.14 -15.08 1.85
C ILE A 81 -14.99 -15.03 3.10
N LYS A 82 -15.14 -16.20 3.79
CA LYS A 82 -16.00 -16.29 4.96
C LYS A 82 -15.38 -15.63 6.19
N ASN A 83 -14.14 -15.96 6.46
CA ASN A 83 -13.45 -15.43 7.64
C ASN A 83 -12.68 -14.17 7.24
N LYS A 84 -13.23 -13.01 7.53
CA LYS A 84 -12.58 -11.73 7.26
C LYS A 84 -12.69 -10.74 8.41
N ILE A 85 -11.58 -10.09 8.70
CA ILE A 85 -11.48 -9.00 9.65
C ILE A 85 -11.12 -7.73 8.87
N GLY A 86 -11.85 -6.66 9.16
CA GLY A 86 -11.56 -5.33 8.64
C GLY A 86 -11.29 -4.36 9.78
N VAL A 87 -10.23 -3.58 9.69
CA VAL A 87 -9.79 -2.62 10.70
C VAL A 87 -9.76 -1.22 10.14
N ASP A 88 -10.54 -0.33 10.72
CA ASP A 88 -10.55 1.09 10.36
C ASP A 88 -10.93 1.96 11.57
N PRO A 89 -10.20 3.05 11.86
CA PRO A 89 -10.50 3.89 13.03
C PRO A 89 -11.78 4.73 12.88
N ASN A 90 -12.22 4.98 11.64
CA ASN A 90 -13.31 5.92 11.35
C ASN A 90 -14.58 5.25 10.86
N ASN A 91 -14.49 4.38 9.85
CA ASN A 91 -15.64 3.77 9.17
C ASN A 91 -15.34 2.32 8.80
N GLY A 92 -16.39 1.58 8.37
CA GLY A 92 -16.26 0.23 7.81
C GLY A 92 -15.54 -0.78 8.71
N GLY A 93 -15.30 -1.93 8.20
CA GLY A 93 -14.64 -3.02 8.89
C GLY A 93 -15.41 -3.60 10.08
N THR A 94 -14.82 -4.58 10.71
CA THR A 94 -15.36 -5.25 11.90
C THR A 94 -14.80 -4.67 13.20
N HIS A 95 -13.62 -4.02 13.14
CA HIS A 95 -12.90 -3.47 14.28
C HIS A 95 -12.69 -1.97 14.13
N ARG A 96 -13.29 -1.19 15.03
CA ARG A 96 -13.25 0.28 15.03
C ARG A 96 -12.07 0.79 15.86
N MET A 97 -10.86 0.60 15.35
CA MET A 97 -9.62 0.98 16.01
C MET A 97 -8.50 1.26 14.99
N THR A 98 -7.37 1.77 15.45
CA THR A 98 -6.19 1.91 14.60
C THR A 98 -5.58 0.54 14.30
N SER A 99 -4.81 0.43 13.22
CA SER A 99 -4.03 -0.79 12.94
C SER A 99 -3.05 -1.12 14.07
N ASP A 100 -2.46 -0.08 14.70
CA ASP A 100 -1.57 -0.24 15.83
C ASP A 100 -2.26 -0.93 17.02
N ASP A 101 -3.44 -0.44 17.43
CA ASP A 101 -4.20 -1.01 18.52
C ASP A 101 -4.68 -2.43 18.20
N PHE A 102 -5.06 -2.67 16.95
CA PHE A 102 -5.43 -4.01 16.48
C PHE A 102 -4.28 -5.00 16.62
N PHE A 103 -3.11 -4.69 16.06
CA PHE A 103 -1.98 -5.60 16.12
C PHE A 103 -1.43 -5.82 17.54
N LEU A 104 -1.61 -4.88 18.46
CA LEU A 104 -1.24 -5.05 19.88
C LEU A 104 -2.13 -6.09 20.59
N SER A 105 -3.39 -6.21 20.22
CA SER A 105 -4.35 -7.13 20.86
C SER A 105 -4.65 -8.39 20.03
N ASN A 106 -4.21 -8.45 18.78
CA ASN A 106 -4.54 -9.53 17.86
C ASN A 106 -3.68 -10.78 18.11
N ASN A 107 -4.35 -11.92 18.21
CA ASN A 107 -3.72 -13.25 18.30
C ASN A 107 -4.01 -14.13 17.06
N GLU A 108 -4.78 -13.63 16.11
CA GLU A 108 -5.14 -14.40 14.90
C GLU A 108 -4.05 -14.34 13.84
N LYS A 109 -4.06 -15.32 12.95
CA LYS A 109 -3.17 -15.41 11.79
C LYS A 109 -4.00 -15.41 10.52
N PHE A 110 -3.46 -14.80 9.48
CA PHE A 110 -4.14 -14.59 8.21
C PHE A 110 -3.38 -15.21 7.04
N ASP A 111 -4.12 -15.66 6.04
CA ASP A 111 -3.57 -16.17 4.78
C ASP A 111 -3.27 -15.01 3.83
N LEU A 112 -4.15 -14.00 3.81
CA LEU A 112 -4.03 -12.82 2.99
C LEU A 112 -4.31 -11.57 3.81
N ILE A 113 -3.40 -10.61 3.75
CA ILE A 113 -3.54 -9.31 4.41
C ILE A 113 -3.49 -8.22 3.34
N PHE A 114 -4.47 -7.33 3.31
CA PHE A 114 -4.49 -6.16 2.44
C PHE A 114 -4.35 -4.87 3.25
N ILE A 115 -3.42 -4.01 2.85
CA ILE A 115 -3.12 -2.75 3.55
C ILE A 115 -3.43 -1.59 2.62
N ASP A 116 -4.45 -0.81 2.98
CA ASP A 116 -4.89 0.44 2.32
C ASP A 116 -5.25 1.50 3.36
N GLY A 117 -4.43 1.61 4.41
CA GLY A 117 -4.69 2.46 5.57
C GLY A 117 -4.19 3.89 5.41
N LEU A 118 -3.34 4.37 6.34
CA LEU A 118 -2.75 5.69 6.25
C LEU A 118 -1.60 5.71 5.24
N HIS A 119 -1.74 6.51 4.18
CA HIS A 119 -0.81 6.57 3.05
C HIS A 119 0.48 7.36 3.38
N THR A 120 1.13 7.02 4.48
CA THR A 120 2.44 7.56 4.85
C THR A 120 3.46 6.44 5.00
N TYR A 121 4.68 6.68 4.56
CA TYR A 121 5.79 5.73 4.66
C TYR A 121 5.90 5.08 6.05
N GLY A 122 5.90 5.90 7.12
CA GLY A 122 6.09 5.38 8.48
C GLY A 122 5.00 4.43 8.93
N GLN A 123 3.72 4.73 8.64
CA GLN A 123 2.61 3.85 8.99
C GLN A 123 2.56 2.62 8.10
N ALA A 124 2.71 2.78 6.79
CA ALA A 124 2.74 1.65 5.86
C ALA A 124 3.85 0.64 6.22
N LEU A 125 5.04 1.12 6.56
CA LEU A 125 6.14 0.25 7.00
C LEU A 125 5.81 -0.50 8.29
N LYS A 126 5.16 0.17 9.25
CA LYS A 126 4.74 -0.43 10.52
C LYS A 126 3.66 -1.50 10.29
N ASP A 127 2.69 -1.20 9.44
CA ASP A 127 1.62 -2.13 9.09
C ASP A 127 2.18 -3.38 8.38
N ILE A 128 3.15 -3.23 7.47
CA ILE A 128 3.83 -4.38 6.85
C ILE A 128 4.53 -5.25 7.89
N LYS A 129 5.32 -4.63 8.78
CA LYS A 129 6.08 -5.38 9.82
C LYS A 129 5.16 -6.13 10.78
N ASN A 130 4.08 -5.50 11.22
CA ASN A 130 3.07 -6.13 12.05
C ASN A 130 2.34 -7.26 11.31
N SER A 131 2.01 -7.03 10.04
CA SER A 131 1.39 -8.04 9.18
C SER A 131 2.28 -9.26 8.98
N LEU A 132 3.58 -9.10 8.80
CA LEU A 132 4.53 -10.21 8.69
C LEU A 132 4.55 -11.10 9.95
N ALA A 133 4.30 -10.51 11.14
CA ALA A 133 4.21 -11.27 12.39
C ALA A 133 2.91 -12.06 12.51
N THR A 134 1.83 -11.65 11.83
CA THR A 134 0.51 -12.31 11.87
C THR A 134 0.20 -13.10 10.60
N LEU A 135 1.09 -13.07 9.60
CA LEU A 135 0.95 -13.82 8.36
C LEU A 135 1.22 -15.32 8.60
N ARG A 136 0.36 -16.18 8.05
CA ARG A 136 0.63 -17.63 7.97
C ARG A 136 1.76 -17.92 6.99
N GLU A 137 2.35 -19.09 7.10
CA GLU A 137 3.26 -19.61 6.07
C GLU A 137 2.52 -19.72 4.74
N ASN A 138 3.21 -19.39 3.65
CA ASN A 138 2.67 -19.34 2.29
C ASN A 138 1.57 -18.27 2.06
N GLY A 139 1.32 -17.42 3.05
CA GLY A 139 0.43 -16.26 2.90
C GLY A 139 1.07 -15.09 2.17
N PHE A 140 0.24 -14.10 1.84
CA PHE A 140 0.67 -12.88 1.17
C PHE A 140 0.20 -11.62 1.90
N ILE A 141 1.02 -10.57 1.82
CA ILE A 141 0.59 -9.22 2.15
C ILE A 141 0.52 -8.43 0.83
N LEU A 142 -0.60 -7.77 0.62
CA LEU A 142 -0.79 -6.82 -0.47
C LEU A 142 -0.86 -5.40 0.07
N LEU A 143 -0.27 -4.44 -0.65
CA LEU A 143 -0.35 -3.01 -0.34
C LEU A 143 -0.96 -2.27 -1.51
N HIS A 144 -1.86 -1.34 -1.24
CA HIS A 144 -2.34 -0.41 -2.25
C HIS A 144 -1.41 0.80 -2.41
N ASP A 145 -1.59 1.54 -3.51
CA ASP A 145 -0.94 2.84 -3.75
C ASP A 145 0.60 2.85 -3.79
N CYS A 146 1.20 1.73 -4.22
CA CYS A 146 2.66 1.61 -4.27
C CYS A 146 3.32 2.24 -5.51
N PHE A 147 2.53 2.74 -6.50
CA PHE A 147 3.08 3.27 -7.75
C PHE A 147 2.59 4.70 -8.06
N PRO A 148 3.06 5.73 -7.33
CA PRO A 148 2.78 7.12 -7.68
C PRO A 148 3.48 7.50 -8.99
N MET A 149 2.76 8.10 -9.92
CA MET A 149 3.30 8.51 -11.23
C MET A 149 3.70 9.98 -11.27
N SER A 150 3.33 10.78 -10.27
CA SER A 150 3.70 12.19 -10.18
C SER A 150 4.16 12.57 -8.77
N TYR A 151 4.87 13.70 -8.67
CA TYR A 151 5.24 14.26 -7.37
C TYR A 151 4.02 14.48 -6.47
N PHE A 152 2.91 15.00 -7.02
CA PHE A 152 1.72 15.26 -6.23
C PHE A 152 0.93 14.01 -5.86
N ASP A 153 1.08 12.89 -6.58
CA ASP A 153 0.50 11.62 -6.18
C ASP A 153 1.14 11.12 -4.87
N GLN A 154 2.45 11.33 -4.69
CA GLN A 154 3.18 10.86 -3.50
C GLN A 154 3.35 11.92 -2.40
N ALA A 155 2.98 13.18 -2.65
CA ALA A 155 3.26 14.27 -1.72
C ALA A 155 2.59 14.08 -0.35
N VAL A 156 3.36 14.26 0.71
CA VAL A 156 2.88 14.26 2.10
C VAL A 156 3.22 15.63 2.71
N PRO A 157 2.21 16.40 3.17
CA PRO A 157 0.77 16.14 3.21
C PRO A 157 0.10 16.05 1.83
N ARG A 158 -1.07 15.39 1.77
CA ARG A 158 -1.89 15.22 0.55
C ARG A 158 -2.20 16.56 -0.13
N ALA A 159 -1.84 16.67 -1.42
CA ALA A 159 -1.98 17.89 -2.20
C ALA A 159 -3.06 17.84 -3.29
N GLN A 160 -3.61 16.65 -3.58
CA GLN A 160 -4.62 16.44 -4.62
C GLN A 160 -5.53 15.24 -4.32
N ARG A 161 -6.59 15.05 -5.13
CA ARG A 161 -7.56 13.95 -4.90
C ARG A 161 -6.95 12.58 -5.16
N LYS A 162 -6.34 12.37 -6.35
CA LYS A 162 -5.55 11.17 -6.61
C LYS A 162 -4.30 11.24 -5.74
N TRP A 163 -4.12 10.29 -4.84
CA TRP A 163 -3.06 10.39 -3.86
C TRP A 163 -2.67 9.02 -3.31
N ASN A 164 -1.49 8.61 -3.66
CA ASN A 164 -0.86 7.39 -3.19
C ASN A 164 -0.14 7.59 -1.84
N GLY A 165 0.24 8.84 -1.53
CA GLY A 165 1.17 9.08 -0.43
C GLY A 165 2.57 8.52 -0.72
N ASP A 166 3.41 8.45 0.30
CA ASP A 166 4.77 7.93 0.15
C ASP A 166 4.91 6.44 0.57
N VAL A 167 3.84 5.66 0.37
CA VAL A 167 3.76 4.21 0.63
C VAL A 167 4.84 3.43 -0.12
N TRP A 168 5.19 3.85 -1.34
CA TRP A 168 6.24 3.24 -2.15
C TRP A 168 7.58 3.10 -1.40
N LYS A 169 7.91 4.04 -0.51
CA LYS A 169 9.14 3.98 0.31
C LYS A 169 9.14 2.78 1.24
N ALA A 170 7.97 2.41 1.77
CA ALA A 170 7.86 1.28 2.69
C ALA A 170 8.13 -0.04 1.98
N ILE A 171 7.51 -0.28 0.81
CA ILE A 171 7.75 -1.50 0.05
C ILE A 171 9.18 -1.54 -0.51
N THR A 172 9.75 -0.40 -0.88
CA THR A 172 11.14 -0.29 -1.33
C THR A 172 12.11 -0.62 -0.19
N GLU A 173 11.85 -0.18 1.04
CA GLU A 173 12.66 -0.57 2.20
C GLU A 173 12.62 -2.08 2.44
N MET A 174 11.45 -2.69 2.35
CA MET A 174 11.32 -4.15 2.50
C MET A 174 12.17 -4.93 1.49
N ARG A 175 12.44 -4.39 0.30
CA ARG A 175 13.33 -5.00 -0.70
C ARG A 175 14.78 -5.12 -0.27
N THR A 176 15.20 -4.42 0.76
CA THR A 176 16.58 -4.51 1.30
C THR A 176 16.76 -5.66 2.30
N LEU A 177 15.68 -6.36 2.66
CA LEU A 177 15.71 -7.46 3.62
C LEU A 177 15.91 -8.81 2.90
N GLU A 178 16.78 -9.66 3.45
CA GLU A 178 17.05 -10.99 2.90
C GLU A 178 15.86 -11.96 3.04
N SER A 179 15.05 -11.77 4.07
CA SER A 179 13.95 -12.67 4.43
C SER A 179 12.59 -12.31 3.82
N VAL A 180 12.54 -11.24 3.02
CA VAL A 180 11.30 -10.74 2.43
C VAL A 180 11.50 -10.46 0.95
N ASP A 181 10.68 -11.08 0.11
CA ASP A 181 10.69 -10.88 -1.34
C ASP A 181 9.49 -10.01 -1.75
N THR A 182 9.73 -8.93 -2.50
CA THR A 182 8.70 -7.95 -2.82
C THR A 182 8.65 -7.56 -4.28
N TYR A 183 7.45 -7.26 -4.76
CA TYR A 183 7.15 -6.82 -6.11
C TYR A 183 6.05 -5.77 -6.09
N VAL A 184 5.95 -4.96 -7.13
CA VAL A 184 4.78 -4.10 -7.34
C VAL A 184 4.19 -4.41 -8.71
N GLY A 185 2.92 -4.77 -8.73
CA GLY A 185 2.16 -4.96 -9.96
C GLY A 185 1.81 -3.61 -10.61
N ALA A 186 2.06 -3.49 -11.91
CA ALA A 186 1.74 -2.30 -12.68
C ALA A 186 0.24 -2.24 -13.03
N PHE A 187 -0.62 -2.10 -12.04
CA PHE A 187 -2.08 -1.98 -12.13
C PHE A 187 -2.64 -1.37 -10.84
N ASP A 188 -3.86 -0.83 -10.91
CA ASP A 188 -4.62 -0.27 -9.77
C ASP A 188 -3.75 0.59 -8.81
N ASN A 189 -3.12 1.65 -9.33
CA ASN A 189 -2.20 2.55 -8.61
C ASN A 189 -0.95 1.88 -7.99
N GLY A 190 -0.65 0.64 -8.40
CA GLY A 190 0.46 -0.17 -7.88
C GLY A 190 0.04 -1.03 -6.69
N ILE A 191 -0.14 -2.33 -6.95
CA ILE A 191 -0.37 -3.32 -5.91
C ILE A 191 0.97 -3.92 -5.49
N GLY A 192 1.42 -3.57 -4.31
CA GLY A 192 2.58 -4.17 -3.67
C GLY A 192 2.28 -5.61 -3.23
N LEU A 193 3.22 -6.52 -3.47
CA LEU A 193 3.20 -7.91 -3.03
C LEU A 193 4.40 -8.15 -2.12
N VAL A 194 4.15 -8.58 -0.89
CA VAL A 194 5.17 -8.95 0.10
C VAL A 194 5.02 -10.42 0.44
N ILE A 195 6.12 -11.16 0.30
CA ILE A 195 6.18 -12.62 0.52
C ILE A 195 7.26 -12.90 1.57
N LYS A 196 6.92 -13.64 2.61
CA LYS A 196 7.85 -14.09 3.64
C LYS A 196 8.69 -15.25 3.11
N ARG A 197 9.74 -14.93 2.37
CA ARG A 197 10.71 -15.91 1.83
C ARG A 197 12.03 -15.22 1.51
N LYS A 198 13.06 -16.01 1.18
CA LYS A 198 14.36 -15.48 0.73
C LYS A 198 14.15 -14.54 -0.46
N ASN A 199 14.66 -13.32 -0.32
CA ASN A 199 14.59 -12.30 -1.36
C ASN A 199 15.39 -12.74 -2.59
N LYS A 200 14.73 -12.78 -3.74
CA LYS A 200 15.35 -13.19 -5.02
C LYS A 200 16.15 -12.07 -5.69
N ARG A 201 15.86 -10.82 -5.34
CA ARG A 201 16.48 -9.63 -5.94
C ARG A 201 16.59 -8.51 -4.89
N ILE A 202 17.56 -8.66 -3.98
CA ILE A 202 17.81 -7.70 -2.92
C ILE A 202 18.19 -6.34 -3.51
N LEU A 203 17.55 -5.29 -3.02
CA LEU A 203 17.91 -3.92 -3.34
C LEU A 203 19.05 -3.48 -2.41
N ASN A 204 20.10 -2.90 -2.98
CA ASN A 204 21.15 -2.28 -2.19
C ASN A 204 20.58 -1.12 -1.37
N LYS A 205 20.92 -1.08 -0.08
CA LYS A 205 20.47 0.02 0.79
C LYS A 205 20.97 1.35 0.24
N PRO A 206 20.08 2.35 0.10
CA PRO A 206 20.53 3.69 -0.26
C PRO A 206 21.43 4.29 0.82
N SER A 207 22.28 5.24 0.44
CA SER A 207 23.19 5.93 1.35
C SER A 207 22.49 6.79 2.41
N LYS A 208 21.20 7.04 2.23
CA LYS A 208 20.36 7.84 3.14
C LYS A 208 19.11 7.08 3.57
N PRO A 209 18.49 7.46 4.71
CA PRO A 209 17.23 6.87 5.14
C PRO A 209 16.11 7.00 4.12
N PHE A 210 15.23 6.00 4.02
CA PHE A 210 14.15 5.96 3.02
C PHE A 210 13.20 7.17 3.09
N ASN A 211 12.91 7.70 4.28
CA ASN A 211 12.10 8.91 4.45
C ASN A 211 12.75 10.18 3.85
N LYS A 212 14.05 10.13 3.52
CA LYS A 212 14.80 11.24 2.90
C LYS A 212 15.01 11.08 1.40
N ILE A 213 14.58 9.95 0.83
CA ILE A 213 14.62 9.76 -0.63
C ILE A 213 13.61 10.71 -1.27
N LYS A 214 14.07 11.46 -2.27
CA LYS A 214 13.27 12.44 -3.00
C LYS A 214 12.51 11.80 -4.15
N TYR A 215 11.47 12.49 -4.63
CA TYR A 215 10.71 12.04 -5.79
C TYR A 215 11.57 11.95 -7.06
N GLN A 216 12.53 12.86 -7.24
CA GLN A 216 13.47 12.76 -8.38
C GLN A 216 14.21 11.42 -8.41
N GLU A 217 14.74 10.98 -7.26
CA GLU A 217 15.45 9.70 -7.17
C GLU A 217 14.52 8.51 -7.43
N TYR A 218 13.27 8.61 -6.96
CA TYR A 218 12.25 7.62 -7.28
C TYR A 218 11.94 7.61 -8.78
N TYR A 219 11.73 8.76 -9.39
CA TYR A 219 11.47 8.89 -10.83
C TYR A 219 12.58 8.25 -11.69
N GLU A 220 13.83 8.45 -11.30
CA GLU A 220 14.99 7.92 -12.02
C GLU A 220 15.18 6.41 -11.82
N ASN A 221 14.61 5.81 -10.75
CA ASN A 221 14.86 4.43 -10.34
C ASN A 221 13.59 3.62 -9.99
N TYR A 222 12.40 4.07 -10.35
CA TYR A 222 11.15 3.47 -9.88
C TYR A 222 10.99 1.99 -10.23
N GLU A 223 11.42 1.55 -11.41
CA GLU A 223 11.36 0.14 -11.81
C GLU A 223 12.21 -0.75 -10.89
N GLU A 224 13.40 -0.29 -10.55
CA GLU A 224 14.30 -0.98 -9.64
C GLU A 224 13.77 -0.92 -8.20
N PHE A 225 13.38 0.26 -7.73
CA PHE A 225 12.85 0.47 -6.36
C PHE A 225 11.61 -0.38 -6.10
N LEU A 226 10.72 -0.49 -7.05
CA LEU A 226 9.47 -1.22 -6.92
C LEU A 226 9.58 -2.71 -7.30
N ASN A 227 10.65 -3.13 -8.01
CA ASN A 227 10.68 -4.42 -8.69
C ASN A 227 9.40 -4.61 -9.51
N LEU A 228 9.14 -3.62 -10.38
CA LEU A 228 7.87 -3.48 -11.09
C LEU A 228 7.62 -4.66 -12.03
N VAL A 229 6.42 -5.21 -12.01
CA VAL A 229 6.05 -6.40 -12.79
C VAL A 229 4.70 -6.24 -13.48
N SER A 230 4.53 -6.93 -14.63
CA SER A 230 3.22 -7.05 -15.28
C SER A 230 2.27 -7.94 -14.48
N LYS A 231 0.98 -7.91 -14.82
CA LYS A 231 -0.06 -8.77 -14.23
C LYS A 231 0.27 -10.26 -14.37
N GLU A 232 0.70 -10.68 -15.55
CA GLU A 232 1.04 -12.09 -15.82
C GLU A 232 2.18 -12.56 -14.93
N LYS A 233 3.22 -11.74 -14.79
CA LYS A 233 4.36 -12.04 -13.91
C LYS A 233 3.97 -12.03 -12.44
N PHE A 234 3.11 -11.10 -12.04
CA PHE A 234 2.58 -11.01 -10.67
C PHE A 234 1.86 -12.32 -10.28
N PHE A 235 0.92 -12.78 -11.08
CA PHE A 235 0.20 -14.02 -10.81
C PHE A 235 1.08 -15.27 -10.97
N LYS A 236 2.07 -15.26 -11.86
CA LYS A 236 3.07 -16.34 -11.95
C LYS A 236 3.85 -16.48 -10.64
N ILE A 237 4.30 -15.35 -10.06
CA ILE A 237 5.01 -15.33 -8.76
C ILE A 237 4.15 -15.93 -7.65
N ILE A 238 2.87 -15.56 -7.61
CA ILE A 238 1.89 -16.09 -6.64
C ILE A 238 1.70 -17.60 -6.83
N ASN A 239 1.52 -18.07 -8.06
CA ASN A 239 1.33 -19.47 -8.37
C ASN A 239 2.52 -20.35 -7.94
N GLU A 240 3.73 -19.87 -8.17
CA GLU A 240 4.98 -20.58 -7.88
C GLU A 240 5.33 -20.60 -6.37
N HIS A 241 4.69 -19.76 -5.56
CA HIS A 241 4.91 -19.77 -4.11
C HIS A 241 4.10 -20.91 -3.47
N LYS A 242 4.83 -21.82 -2.83
CA LYS A 242 4.30 -23.02 -2.16
C LYS A 242 4.42 -22.85 -0.66
#